data_2bbcf73965276dcfc4f231b282d9ca9c
#
_entry.id   2bbcf73965276dcfc4f231b282d9ca9c
#
_cell.length_a   1.000
_cell.length_b   1.000
_cell.length_c   1.000
_cell.angle_alpha   90.00
_cell.angle_beta   90.00
_cell.angle_gamma   90.00
#
_symmetry.space_group_name_H-M   'P 1'
#
loop_
_entity.id
_entity.type
_entity.pdbx_description
1 polymer ?
#
loop_
_entity_poly.entity_id
_entity_poly.type
_entity_poly.pdbx_seq_one_letter_code
_entity_poly.pdbx_strand_id
1 'polypeptide(L)'
;MLHELYPDIITIAEDVSGMPLLCVPVEKGGVGFDYRLAMAIPDMWIKIIKEKKDDEWDMSNITHTLTNRRYGEKSIAYAESHDQALVGDKTLAFWLMDKEMCKCLPCFQWRCLTLRPCNRHSHV
;
A
#
# COMPACT_ATOMS: atom_id res chain seq x y z
N MET A 1 18.02 -16.58 16.33
CA MET A 1 19.05 -15.64 16.81
C MET A 1 18.48 -14.28 17.27
N LEU A 2 17.77 -13.48 16.43
CA LEU A 2 17.16 -12.22 16.91
C LEU A 2 16.10 -12.47 17.99
N HIS A 3 15.17 -13.37 17.77
CA HIS A 3 14.12 -13.73 18.73
C HIS A 3 14.64 -14.44 20.00
N GLU A 4 15.82 -15.00 19.98
CA GLU A 4 16.47 -15.52 21.19
C GLU A 4 17.01 -14.41 22.09
N LEU A 5 17.49 -13.33 21.48
CA LEU A 5 17.99 -12.15 22.19
C LEU A 5 16.87 -11.21 22.61
N TYR A 6 15.86 -11.10 21.79
CA TYR A 6 14.73 -10.17 21.93
C TYR A 6 13.43 -10.91 21.58
N PRO A 7 12.78 -11.62 22.53
CA PRO A 7 11.60 -12.43 22.26
C PRO A 7 10.41 -11.66 21.69
N ASP A 8 10.28 -10.38 22.03
CA ASP A 8 9.17 -9.52 21.64
C ASP A 8 9.40 -8.76 20.32
N ILE A 9 10.54 -8.98 19.65
CA ILE A 9 10.82 -8.31 18.40
C ILE A 9 9.96 -8.88 17.26
N ILE A 10 9.47 -7.99 16.41
CA ILE A 10 8.78 -8.36 15.16
C ILE A 10 9.71 -8.08 14.00
N THR A 11 9.89 -9.08 13.15
CA THR A 11 10.70 -8.99 11.94
C THR A 11 9.80 -8.98 10.70
N ILE A 12 10.02 -8.01 9.82
CA ILE A 12 9.21 -7.82 8.60
C ILE A 12 10.15 -7.90 7.39
N ALA A 13 9.86 -8.82 6.48
CA ALA A 13 10.62 -8.96 5.24
C ALA A 13 10.07 -8.03 4.17
N GLU A 14 10.94 -7.24 3.56
CA GLU A 14 10.69 -6.52 2.32
C GLU A 14 11.34 -7.29 1.18
N ASP A 15 10.54 -7.86 0.29
CA ASP A 15 11.02 -8.68 -0.81
C ASP A 15 10.09 -8.64 -2.02
N VAL A 16 10.63 -8.22 -3.16
CA VAL A 16 9.93 -8.16 -4.46
C VAL A 16 10.10 -9.41 -5.29
N SER A 17 11.10 -10.26 -4.98
CA SER A 17 11.41 -11.45 -5.77
C SER A 17 10.33 -12.52 -5.68
N GLY A 18 9.47 -12.41 -4.69
CA GLY A 18 8.47 -13.43 -4.41
C GLY A 18 9.04 -14.73 -3.84
N MET A 19 10.23 -14.67 -3.24
CA MET A 19 10.88 -15.80 -2.61
C MET A 19 9.93 -16.53 -1.65
N PRO A 20 9.75 -17.84 -1.79
CA PRO A 20 8.95 -18.64 -0.87
C PRO A 20 9.64 -18.81 0.48
N LEU A 21 8.87 -19.21 1.50
CA LEU A 21 9.36 -19.60 2.82
C LEU A 21 9.98 -18.47 3.66
N LEU A 22 9.79 -17.20 3.27
CA LEU A 22 10.32 -16.07 4.05
C LEU A 22 9.77 -16.03 5.49
N CYS A 23 8.48 -16.29 5.66
CA CYS A 23 7.80 -16.26 6.96
C CYS A 23 7.62 -17.67 7.56
N VAL A 24 8.33 -18.64 7.07
CA VAL A 24 8.35 -19.99 7.65
C VAL A 24 9.48 -20.07 8.67
N PRO A 25 9.26 -20.69 9.84
CA PRO A 25 10.29 -20.87 10.86
C PRO A 25 11.54 -21.57 10.33
N VAL A 26 12.69 -21.20 10.86
CA VAL A 26 14.00 -21.76 10.46
C VAL A 26 14.05 -23.27 10.65
N GLU A 27 13.43 -23.81 11.71
CA GLU A 27 13.36 -25.24 12.01
C GLU A 27 12.61 -26.03 10.93
N LYS A 28 11.76 -25.36 10.14
CA LYS A 28 11.02 -25.93 9.00
C LYS A 28 11.66 -25.62 7.65
N GLY A 29 12.90 -25.11 7.67
CA GLY A 29 13.63 -24.77 6.46
C GLY A 29 13.29 -23.41 5.86
N GLY A 30 12.64 -22.53 6.61
CA GLY A 30 12.34 -21.16 6.21
C GLY A 30 13.41 -20.16 6.63
N VAL A 31 13.18 -18.89 6.30
CA VAL A 31 14.07 -17.77 6.67
C VAL A 31 13.77 -17.23 8.07
N GLY A 32 12.54 -17.37 8.56
CA GLY A 32 12.17 -17.06 9.94
C GLY A 32 11.73 -15.62 10.17
N PHE A 33 11.25 -14.89 9.15
CA PHE A 33 10.58 -13.62 9.37
C PHE A 33 9.16 -13.84 9.89
N ASP A 34 8.66 -12.89 10.70
CA ASP A 34 7.30 -12.95 11.23
C ASP A 34 6.27 -12.54 10.18
N TYR A 35 6.58 -11.53 9.38
CA TYR A 35 5.72 -10.97 8.35
C TYR A 35 6.50 -10.64 7.09
N ARG A 36 5.77 -10.52 5.98
CA ARG A 36 6.27 -9.91 4.75
C ARG A 36 5.39 -8.76 4.31
N LEU A 37 5.93 -7.81 3.57
CA LEU A 37 5.16 -6.73 2.95
C LEU A 37 4.38 -7.24 1.74
N ALA A 38 3.09 -6.88 1.65
CA ALA A 38 2.21 -7.24 0.54
C ALA A 38 2.36 -6.24 -0.61
N MET A 39 3.46 -6.31 -1.35
CA MET A 39 3.87 -5.30 -2.35
C MET A 39 2.92 -5.16 -3.55
N ALA A 40 2.09 -6.16 -3.83
CA ALA A 40 1.07 -6.05 -4.89
C ALA A 40 -0.05 -5.03 -4.57
N ILE A 41 -0.25 -4.70 -3.31
CA ILE A 41 -1.31 -3.78 -2.88
C ILE A 41 -1.01 -2.33 -3.26
N PRO A 42 0.14 -1.74 -2.91
CA PRO A 42 0.49 -0.39 -3.34
C PRO A 42 0.54 -0.25 -4.86
N ASP A 43 1.09 -1.23 -5.57
CA ASP A 43 1.12 -1.21 -7.04
C ASP A 43 -0.29 -1.20 -7.65
N MET A 44 -1.21 -1.97 -7.08
CA MET A 44 -2.61 -1.95 -7.47
C MET A 44 -3.22 -0.56 -7.26
N TRP A 45 -3.02 0.06 -6.11
CA TRP A 45 -3.59 1.38 -5.81
C TRP A 45 -3.06 2.45 -6.75
N ILE A 46 -1.75 2.50 -7.00
CA ILE A 46 -1.16 3.45 -7.96
C ILE A 46 -1.75 3.25 -9.33
N LYS A 47 -1.82 1.99 -9.81
CA LYS A 47 -2.36 1.67 -11.12
C LYS A 47 -3.82 2.09 -11.26
N ILE A 48 -4.66 1.81 -10.27
CA ILE A 48 -6.07 2.18 -10.29
C ILE A 48 -6.21 3.71 -10.32
N ILE A 49 -5.55 4.42 -9.43
CA ILE A 49 -5.67 5.88 -9.30
C ILE A 49 -5.12 6.61 -10.52
N LYS A 50 -4.03 6.10 -11.11
CA LYS A 50 -3.37 6.71 -12.25
C LYS A 50 -4.10 6.47 -13.58
N GLU A 51 -4.61 5.26 -13.78
CA GLU A 51 -5.05 4.79 -15.10
C GLU A 51 -6.57 4.69 -15.24
N LYS A 52 -7.32 4.59 -14.12
CA LYS A 52 -8.76 4.31 -14.17
C LYS A 52 -9.58 5.44 -13.59
N LYS A 53 -10.78 5.63 -14.14
CA LYS A 53 -11.82 6.45 -13.54
C LYS A 53 -12.54 5.66 -12.45
N ASP A 54 -13.23 6.35 -11.54
CA ASP A 54 -13.90 5.74 -10.40
C ASP A 54 -14.98 4.72 -10.81
N ASP A 55 -15.66 4.93 -11.94
CA ASP A 55 -16.66 4.05 -12.53
C ASP A 55 -16.07 2.79 -13.21
N GLU A 56 -14.77 2.80 -13.50
CA GLU A 56 -14.05 1.69 -14.13
C GLU A 56 -13.36 0.76 -13.10
N TRP A 57 -13.56 1.01 -11.81
CA TRP A 57 -12.93 0.20 -10.77
C TRP A 57 -13.55 -1.19 -10.68
N ASP A 58 -12.72 -2.20 -10.86
CA ASP A 58 -13.11 -3.60 -10.68
C ASP A 58 -12.96 -4.01 -9.22
N MET A 59 -14.09 -4.04 -8.50
CA MET A 59 -14.14 -4.41 -7.10
C MET A 59 -13.71 -5.86 -6.85
N SER A 60 -13.91 -6.75 -7.83
CA SER A 60 -13.47 -8.14 -7.72
C SER A 60 -11.95 -8.23 -7.73
N ASN A 61 -11.30 -7.50 -8.61
CA ASN A 61 -9.84 -7.43 -8.68
C ASN A 61 -9.24 -6.80 -7.41
N ILE A 62 -9.84 -5.71 -6.93
CA ILE A 62 -9.42 -5.06 -5.68
C ILE A 62 -9.51 -6.03 -4.51
N THR A 63 -10.67 -6.68 -4.34
CA THR A 63 -10.88 -7.66 -3.27
C THR A 63 -9.91 -8.82 -3.37
N HIS A 64 -9.71 -9.36 -4.58
CA HIS A 64 -8.75 -10.44 -4.82
C HIS A 64 -7.32 -10.03 -4.42
N THR A 65 -6.86 -8.85 -4.83
CA THR A 65 -5.51 -8.38 -4.50
C THR A 65 -5.32 -8.14 -3.01
N LEU A 66 -6.35 -7.59 -2.32
CA LEU A 66 -6.30 -7.35 -0.88
C LEU A 66 -6.33 -8.65 -0.06
N THR A 67 -6.95 -9.71 -0.58
CA THR A 67 -7.12 -10.99 0.12
C THR A 67 -6.17 -12.08 -0.36
N ASN A 68 -5.51 -11.90 -1.49
CA ASN A 68 -4.59 -12.87 -2.05
C ASN A 68 -3.33 -12.99 -1.20
N ARG A 69 -3.27 -14.07 -0.43
CA ARG A 69 -2.15 -14.36 0.48
C ARG A 69 -1.63 -15.76 0.23
N ARG A 70 -0.33 -15.94 0.37
CA ARG A 70 0.27 -17.27 0.33
C ARG A 70 -0.12 -18.06 1.56
N TYR A 71 -0.37 -19.34 1.37
CA TYR A 71 -0.65 -20.23 2.47
C TYR A 71 0.51 -20.26 3.48
N GLY A 72 0.18 -20.06 4.75
CA GLY A 72 1.16 -20.08 5.84
C GLY A 72 2.06 -18.85 5.97
N GLU A 73 1.97 -17.86 5.09
CA GLU A 73 2.72 -16.61 5.20
C GLU A 73 1.84 -15.47 5.73
N LYS A 74 2.31 -14.82 6.78
CA LYS A 74 1.68 -13.61 7.31
C LYS A 74 2.15 -12.40 6.51
N SER A 75 1.23 -11.54 6.09
CA SER A 75 1.55 -10.34 5.32
C SER A 75 1.00 -9.08 5.96
N ILE A 76 1.73 -7.97 5.79
CA ILE A 76 1.30 -6.63 6.16
C ILE A 76 0.83 -5.93 4.88
N ALA A 77 -0.44 -5.53 4.88
CA ALA A 77 -1.02 -4.71 3.82
C ALA A 77 -0.71 -3.23 4.07
N TYR A 78 -0.35 -2.51 3.02
CA TYR A 78 -0.12 -1.07 3.07
C TYR A 78 -0.51 -0.44 1.74
N ALA A 79 -0.83 0.84 1.76
CA ALA A 79 -1.23 1.56 0.55
C ALA A 79 -0.04 2.20 -0.16
N GLU A 80 0.94 2.67 0.61
CA GLU A 80 2.11 3.39 0.10
C GLU A 80 3.29 3.23 1.07
N SER A 81 4.50 3.16 0.52
CA SER A 81 5.77 3.30 1.22
C SER A 81 6.65 4.34 0.52
N HIS A 82 7.89 4.51 0.99
CA HIS A 82 8.86 5.41 0.36
C HIS A 82 9.16 5.04 -1.11
N ASP A 83 9.12 3.76 -1.46
CA ASP A 83 9.46 3.27 -2.79
C ASP A 83 8.48 3.71 -3.87
N GLN A 84 7.17 3.71 -3.58
CA GLN A 84 6.17 4.09 -4.56
C GLN A 84 6.33 5.55 -5.01
N ALA A 85 6.68 6.45 -4.10
CA ALA A 85 6.94 7.85 -4.44
C ALA A 85 8.22 8.02 -5.28
N LEU A 86 9.23 7.18 -5.05
CA LEU A 86 10.50 7.24 -5.79
C LEU A 86 10.37 6.66 -7.20
N VAL A 87 9.64 5.56 -7.36
CA VAL A 87 9.49 4.84 -8.63
C VAL A 87 8.31 5.37 -9.45
N GLY A 88 7.24 5.79 -8.78
CA GLY A 88 5.97 6.21 -9.41
C GLY A 88 5.83 7.72 -9.61
N ASP A 89 6.85 8.53 -9.39
CA ASP A 89 6.90 10.00 -9.53
C ASP A 89 6.10 10.79 -8.49
N LYS A 90 5.05 10.24 -7.89
CA LYS A 90 4.19 10.96 -6.94
C LYS A 90 3.64 10.03 -5.87
N THR A 91 3.39 10.57 -4.69
CA THR A 91 2.65 9.87 -3.64
C THR A 91 1.16 9.74 -4.00
N LEU A 92 0.46 8.80 -3.37
CA LEU A 92 -0.99 8.63 -3.55
C LEU A 92 -1.76 9.92 -3.27
N ALA A 93 -1.35 10.68 -2.25
CA ALA A 93 -1.97 11.96 -1.93
C ALA A 93 -1.84 12.97 -3.09
N PHE A 94 -0.69 13.03 -3.75
CA PHE A 94 -0.49 13.88 -4.92
C PHE A 94 -1.28 13.41 -6.14
N TRP A 95 -1.44 12.10 -6.34
CA TRP A 95 -2.28 11.58 -7.42
C TRP A 95 -3.76 11.91 -7.21
N LEU A 96 -4.24 11.88 -5.96
CA LEU A 96 -5.63 12.15 -5.62
C LEU A 96 -5.96 13.64 -5.59
N MET A 97 -5.05 14.47 -5.11
CA MET A 97 -5.31 15.90 -4.84
C MET A 97 -4.65 16.85 -5.85
N ASP A 98 -3.53 16.43 -6.45
CA ASP A 98 -2.74 17.19 -7.43
C ASP A 98 -2.72 18.72 -7.12
N LYS A 99 -3.25 19.55 -8.03
CA LYS A 99 -3.31 21.01 -7.91
C LYS A 99 -4.17 21.52 -6.75
N GLU A 100 -5.13 20.74 -6.31
CA GLU A 100 -5.99 21.09 -5.17
C GLU A 100 -5.22 21.14 -3.85
N MET A 101 -4.16 20.35 -3.73
CA MET A 101 -3.27 20.35 -2.58
C MET A 101 -2.65 21.72 -2.31
N CYS A 102 -2.33 22.47 -3.38
CA CYS A 102 -1.76 23.81 -3.28
C CYS A 102 -2.80 24.91 -3.04
N LYS A 103 -4.05 24.69 -3.40
CA LYS A 103 -5.14 25.66 -3.19
C LYS A 103 -5.66 25.67 -1.75
N CYS A 104 -5.44 24.61 -1.00
CA CYS A 104 -5.87 24.52 0.40
C CYS A 104 -4.97 25.24 1.40
N LEU A 105 -3.87 25.84 0.99
CA LEU A 105 -3.00 26.64 1.86
C LEU A 105 -3.66 27.86 2.51
N PRO A 106 -4.66 28.55 1.90
CA PRO A 106 -5.42 29.60 2.58
C PRO A 106 -6.51 29.08 3.52
N CYS A 107 -6.89 27.81 3.41
CA CYS A 107 -7.94 27.19 4.23
C CYS A 107 -7.43 26.54 5.52
N PHE A 108 -6.37 27.07 6.13
CA PHE A 108 -5.93 26.64 7.47
C PHE A 108 -6.92 27.06 8.58
N GLN A 109 -8.14 27.41 8.22
CA GLN A 109 -9.23 27.73 9.12
C GLN A 109 -10.30 26.63 9.10
N TRP A 110 -10.08 25.56 9.88
CA TRP A 110 -11.10 24.70 10.54
C TRP A 110 -12.22 24.03 9.71
N ARG A 111 -12.10 23.86 8.38
CA ARG A 111 -13.17 23.22 7.59
C ARG A 111 -12.78 22.00 6.74
N CYS A 112 -11.60 21.45 6.92
CA CYS A 112 -11.16 20.27 6.13
C CYS A 112 -11.58 18.92 6.74
N LEU A 113 -12.64 18.87 7.55
CA LEU A 113 -13.17 17.63 8.15
C LEU A 113 -14.44 17.08 7.47
N THR A 114 -14.85 17.66 6.37
CA THR A 114 -15.89 17.07 5.54
C THR A 114 -15.27 16.62 4.22
N LEU A 115 -14.95 15.34 4.13
CA LEU A 115 -14.68 14.64 2.88
C LEU A 115 -15.89 14.79 1.95
N ARG A 116 -15.93 15.86 1.17
CA ARG A 116 -16.82 15.90 0.02
C ARG A 116 -16.05 15.27 -1.14
N PRO A 117 -16.64 14.34 -1.87
CA PRO A 117 -16.05 13.83 -3.10
C PRO A 117 -15.82 15.01 -4.05
N CYS A 118 -14.57 15.22 -4.45
CA CYS A 118 -14.22 16.18 -5.47
C CYS A 118 -14.78 15.66 -6.79
N ASN A 119 -15.87 16.28 -7.26
CA ASN A 119 -16.51 15.96 -8.51
C ASN A 119 -15.52 16.28 -9.65
N ARG A 120 -14.84 15.28 -10.20
CA ARG A 120 -14.00 15.40 -11.39
C ARG A 120 -14.85 15.54 -12.66
N HIS A 121 -15.73 16.53 -12.70
CA HIS A 121 -16.41 16.90 -13.93
C HIS A 121 -16.30 18.39 -14.13
N SER A 122 -15.35 18.78 -14.96
CA SER A 122 -15.45 19.82 -15.97
C SER A 122 -14.07 20.16 -16.52
N HIS A 123 -13.73 19.58 -17.65
CA HIS A 123 -13.10 20.38 -18.72
C HIS A 123 -13.38 19.70 -20.04
N VAL A 124 -14.29 20.36 -20.75
CA VAL A 124 -14.37 20.40 -22.21
C VAL A 124 -13.06 20.91 -22.78
#